data_9e42d53da7fd16d68cfa5adacb242903
#
_entry.id   9e42d53da7fd16d68cfa5adacb242903
#
_cell.length_a   1.000
_cell.length_b   1.000
_cell.length_c   1.000
_cell.angle_alpha   90.00
_cell.angle_beta   90.00
_cell.angle_gamma   90.00
#
_symmetry.space_group_name_H-M   'P 1'
#
loop_
_entity.id
_entity.type
_entity.pdbx_description
1 polymer ?
#
loop_
_entity_poly.entity_id
_entity_poly.type
_entity_poly.pdbx_seq_one_letter_code
_entity_poly.pdbx_strand_id
1 'polypeptide(L)'
;MTPNTIAVEHFTKAMHLLLDETFSSVRGIFLDKNTSLFETLDTISAEEASFPVGGRCATLAAQVKHIAFYLDTVDAQVRAGKYEPVDWGEIWRTTREVSPAEWETIKANLRDSYARIKKLVDDTPAWPDEGTLGGAMATVVHTAYHLGEIRQALCVIKK
;
A
#
# COMPACT_ATOMS: atom_id res chain seq x y z
N MET A 1 1.02 -19.10 -35.21
CA MET A 1 1.25 -19.17 -33.74
C MET A 1 0.18 -18.36 -33.09
N THR A 2 -0.68 -18.98 -32.26
CA THR A 2 -1.62 -18.23 -31.40
C THR A 2 -0.78 -17.42 -30.42
N PRO A 3 -1.02 -16.12 -30.26
CA PRO A 3 -0.26 -15.32 -29.30
C PRO A 3 -0.50 -15.89 -27.88
N ASN A 4 0.58 -16.05 -27.12
CA ASN A 4 0.47 -16.36 -25.68
C ASN A 4 -0.11 -15.14 -24.97
N THR A 5 -1.42 -15.19 -24.67
CA THR A 5 -2.14 -14.12 -23.99
C THR A 5 -2.68 -14.62 -22.65
N ILE A 6 -2.61 -13.77 -21.64
CA ILE A 6 -3.31 -13.99 -20.38
C ILE A 6 -4.67 -13.30 -20.49
N ALA A 7 -5.74 -14.01 -20.18
CA ALA A 7 -7.06 -13.38 -20.13
C ALA A 7 -7.10 -12.31 -19.03
N VAL A 8 -7.66 -11.14 -19.33
CA VAL A 8 -7.78 -10.02 -18.35
C VAL A 8 -8.46 -10.48 -17.07
N GLU A 9 -9.47 -11.34 -17.16
CA GLU A 9 -10.14 -11.92 -16.00
C GLU A 9 -9.18 -12.65 -15.04
N HIS A 10 -8.21 -13.39 -15.56
CA HIS A 10 -7.22 -14.08 -14.71
C HIS A 10 -6.28 -13.09 -14.03
N PHE A 11 -5.88 -12.03 -14.74
CA PHE A 11 -5.08 -10.97 -14.17
C PHE A 11 -5.85 -10.24 -13.06
N THR A 12 -7.10 -9.82 -13.32
CA THR A 12 -7.97 -9.14 -12.35
C THR A 12 -8.15 -9.97 -11.07
N LYS A 13 -8.46 -11.26 -11.21
CA LYS A 13 -8.60 -12.17 -10.06
C LYS A 13 -7.29 -12.32 -9.28
N ALA A 14 -6.15 -12.44 -9.97
CA ALA A 14 -4.85 -12.54 -9.33
C ALA A 14 -4.48 -11.25 -8.60
N MET A 15 -4.76 -10.09 -9.18
CA MET A 15 -4.55 -8.79 -8.53
C MET A 15 -5.38 -8.65 -7.26
N HIS A 16 -6.68 -8.98 -7.29
CA HIS A 16 -7.51 -8.95 -6.09
C HIS A 16 -7.00 -9.89 -5.00
N LEU A 17 -6.56 -11.09 -5.39
CA LEU A 17 -6.02 -12.06 -4.47
C LEU A 17 -4.75 -11.52 -3.75
N LEU A 18 -3.83 -10.92 -4.50
CA LEU A 18 -2.61 -10.33 -3.95
C LEU A 18 -2.89 -9.06 -3.14
N LEU A 19 -3.80 -8.20 -3.60
CA LEU A 19 -4.23 -7.02 -2.87
C LEU A 19 -4.88 -7.41 -1.53
N ASP A 20 -5.82 -8.36 -1.55
CA ASP A 20 -6.48 -8.82 -0.33
C ASP A 20 -5.48 -9.43 0.66
N GLU A 21 -4.51 -10.21 0.19
CA GLU A 21 -3.47 -10.77 1.05
C GLU A 21 -2.56 -9.70 1.64
N THR A 22 -2.14 -8.74 0.81
CA THR A 22 -1.26 -7.65 1.27
C THR A 22 -1.95 -6.77 2.32
N PHE A 23 -3.22 -6.41 2.11
CA PHE A 23 -3.89 -5.38 2.90
C PHE A 23 -4.79 -5.92 4.01
N SER A 24 -5.59 -6.96 3.77
CA SER A 24 -6.76 -7.25 4.62
C SER A 24 -6.76 -8.63 5.26
N SER A 25 -6.37 -9.67 4.54
CA SER A 25 -6.46 -11.04 5.08
C SER A 25 -5.54 -12.01 4.37
N VAL A 26 -4.69 -12.66 5.13
CA VAL A 26 -3.73 -13.63 4.61
C VAL A 26 -4.42 -14.87 4.05
N ARG A 27 -4.04 -15.23 2.82
CA ARG A 27 -4.49 -16.43 2.10
C ARG A 27 -3.39 -17.50 2.00
N GLY A 28 -2.16 -17.17 2.43
CA GLY A 28 -1.01 -18.06 2.42
C GLY A 28 -0.31 -18.15 1.05
N ILE A 29 -0.38 -17.08 0.25
CA ILE A 29 0.34 -16.98 -1.02
C ILE A 29 1.77 -16.54 -0.75
N PHE A 30 1.96 -15.46 0.03
CA PHE A 30 3.29 -14.92 0.33
C PHE A 30 3.42 -14.35 1.75
N LEU A 31 2.33 -14.18 2.51
CA LEU A 31 2.35 -13.70 3.89
C LEU A 31 2.05 -14.81 4.89
N ASP A 32 2.64 -14.68 6.08
CA ASP A 32 2.30 -15.50 7.23
C ASP A 32 0.98 -15.06 7.86
N LYS A 33 0.29 -15.98 8.53
CA LYS A 33 -1.00 -15.71 9.18
C LYS A 33 -0.94 -14.49 10.11
N ASN A 34 -1.96 -13.63 10.02
CA ASN A 34 -2.11 -12.39 10.81
C ASN A 34 -1.02 -11.35 10.54
N THR A 35 -0.52 -11.28 9.31
CA THR A 35 0.57 -10.36 8.95
C THR A 35 0.25 -9.42 7.79
N SER A 36 -1.01 -9.37 7.34
CA SER A 36 -1.45 -8.35 6.39
C SER A 36 -1.32 -6.95 6.97
N LEU A 37 -1.36 -5.95 6.11
CA LEU A 37 -1.12 -4.57 6.52
C LEU A 37 -2.13 -4.11 7.59
N PHE A 38 -3.43 -4.29 7.36
CA PHE A 38 -4.44 -3.85 8.33
C PHE A 38 -4.37 -4.65 9.64
N GLU A 39 -4.18 -5.98 9.58
CA GLU A 39 -3.94 -6.79 10.79
C GLU A 39 -2.71 -6.29 11.57
N THR A 40 -1.64 -5.91 10.88
CA THR A 40 -0.45 -5.32 11.50
C THR A 40 -0.75 -3.97 12.13
N LEU A 41 -1.42 -3.04 11.39
CA LEU A 41 -1.70 -1.68 11.85
C LEU A 41 -2.67 -1.64 13.04
N ASP A 42 -3.58 -2.61 13.16
CA ASP A 42 -4.52 -2.72 14.28
C ASP A 42 -3.81 -3.04 15.62
N THR A 43 -2.54 -3.45 15.57
CA THR A 43 -1.70 -3.69 16.76
C THR A 43 -0.85 -2.49 17.17
N ILE A 44 -0.89 -1.37 16.45
CA ILE A 44 0.00 -0.21 16.61
C ILE A 44 -0.76 0.96 17.23
N SER A 45 -0.28 1.43 18.39
CA SER A 45 -0.78 2.66 19.01
C SER A 45 -0.25 3.92 18.30
N ALA A 46 -0.89 5.08 18.55
CA ALA A 46 -0.42 6.37 18.03
C ALA A 46 0.99 6.73 18.55
N GLU A 47 1.30 6.36 19.78
CA GLU A 47 2.63 6.56 20.37
C GLU A 47 3.68 5.74 19.62
N GLU A 48 3.43 4.44 19.40
CA GLU A 48 4.30 3.57 18.61
C GLU A 48 4.44 4.07 17.16
N ALA A 49 3.34 4.55 16.56
CA ALA A 49 3.32 5.09 15.20
C ALA A 49 4.14 6.37 15.05
N SER A 50 4.31 7.13 16.13
CA SER A 50 5.05 8.40 16.19
C SER A 50 6.55 8.22 16.42
N PHE A 51 6.98 7.02 16.82
CA PHE A 51 8.37 6.80 17.19
C PHE A 51 9.27 6.69 15.94
N PRO A 52 10.36 7.48 15.85
CA PRO A 52 11.32 7.36 14.76
C PRO A 52 12.10 6.05 14.88
N VAL A 53 11.97 5.16 13.93
CA VAL A 53 12.62 3.85 13.94
C VAL A 53 14.13 4.00 14.07
N GLY A 54 14.73 3.40 15.11
CA GLY A 54 16.16 3.56 15.42
C GLY A 54 16.57 4.99 15.74
N GLY A 55 15.61 5.90 16.06
CA GLY A 55 15.86 7.32 16.38
C GLY A 55 16.21 8.21 15.20
N ARG A 56 16.26 7.70 13.97
CA ARG A 56 16.69 8.45 12.77
C ARG A 56 15.83 8.25 11.55
N CYS A 57 15.15 7.12 11.44
CA CYS A 57 14.32 6.77 10.29
C CYS A 57 12.93 7.42 10.38
N ALA A 58 12.17 7.29 9.31
CA ALA A 58 10.77 7.72 9.28
C ALA A 58 9.95 7.01 10.38
N THR A 59 8.92 7.69 10.86
CA THR A 59 7.94 7.11 11.77
C THR A 59 7.03 6.12 11.02
N LEU A 60 6.38 5.20 11.73
CA LEU A 60 5.40 4.31 11.11
C LEU A 60 4.21 5.11 10.53
N ALA A 61 3.81 6.20 11.20
CA ALA A 61 2.78 7.11 10.68
C ALA A 61 3.16 7.68 9.31
N ALA A 62 4.43 8.09 9.12
CA ALA A 62 4.92 8.57 7.84
C ALA A 62 4.91 7.47 6.77
N GLN A 63 5.30 6.24 7.12
CA GLN A 63 5.28 5.11 6.19
C GLN A 63 3.85 4.78 5.74
N VAL A 64 2.88 4.74 6.65
CA VAL A 64 1.48 4.46 6.33
C VAL A 64 0.87 5.57 5.45
N LYS A 65 1.15 6.84 5.77
CA LYS A 65 0.77 7.97 4.89
C LYS A 65 1.40 7.87 3.50
N HIS A 66 2.66 7.46 3.42
CA HIS A 66 3.34 7.29 2.15
C HIS A 66 2.71 6.16 1.31
N ILE A 67 2.33 5.05 1.91
CA ILE A 67 1.61 3.98 1.22
C ILE A 67 0.30 4.53 0.63
N ALA A 68 -0.54 5.21 1.44
CA ALA A 68 -1.79 5.78 0.97
C ALA A 68 -1.57 6.77 -0.19
N PHE A 69 -0.61 7.69 -0.05
CA PHE A 69 -0.24 8.65 -1.08
C PHE A 69 0.24 7.97 -2.38
N TYR A 70 1.01 6.90 -2.27
CA TYR A 70 1.45 6.12 -3.43
C TYR A 70 0.26 5.50 -4.17
N LEU A 71 -0.67 4.87 -3.44
CA LEU A 71 -1.87 4.27 -4.03
C LEU A 71 -2.72 5.34 -4.74
N ASP A 72 -2.94 6.48 -4.10
CA ASP A 72 -3.73 7.58 -4.68
C ASP A 72 -3.08 8.16 -5.93
N THR A 73 -1.75 8.27 -5.92
CA THR A 73 -0.99 8.73 -7.09
C THR A 73 -1.13 7.75 -8.25
N VAL A 74 -1.00 6.45 -8.00
CA VAL A 74 -1.17 5.43 -9.05
C VAL A 74 -2.60 5.43 -9.58
N ASP A 75 -3.61 5.48 -8.73
CA ASP A 75 -5.02 5.54 -9.16
C ASP A 75 -5.26 6.75 -10.07
N ALA A 76 -4.80 7.93 -9.65
CA ALA A 76 -4.97 9.17 -10.42
C ALA A 76 -4.23 9.10 -11.77
N GLN A 77 -2.98 8.64 -11.80
CA GLN A 77 -2.17 8.58 -13.02
C GLN A 77 -2.71 7.55 -14.02
N VAL A 78 -3.10 6.38 -13.55
CA VAL A 78 -3.68 5.33 -14.41
C VAL A 78 -5.01 5.80 -15.02
N ARG A 79 -5.90 6.41 -14.22
CA ARG A 79 -7.17 6.93 -14.73
C ARG A 79 -6.99 8.10 -15.71
N ALA A 80 -5.99 8.94 -15.48
CA ALA A 80 -5.69 10.06 -16.37
C ALA A 80 -4.94 9.64 -17.64
N GLY A 81 -4.35 8.43 -17.67
CA GLY A 81 -3.45 8.01 -18.75
C GLY A 81 -2.20 8.89 -18.87
N LYS A 82 -1.80 9.54 -17.78
CA LYS A 82 -0.72 10.53 -17.76
C LYS A 82 0.09 10.42 -16.47
N TYR A 83 1.40 10.34 -16.63
CA TYR A 83 2.35 10.31 -15.53
C TYR A 83 2.93 11.70 -15.29
N GLU A 84 2.66 12.26 -14.11
CA GLU A 84 3.19 13.56 -13.71
C GLU A 84 4.19 13.42 -12.57
N PRO A 85 5.22 14.28 -12.51
CA PRO A 85 6.16 14.32 -11.39
C PRO A 85 5.44 14.61 -10.06
N VAL A 86 5.83 13.90 -9.01
CA VAL A 86 5.26 14.00 -7.67
C VAL A 86 6.38 14.20 -6.65
N ASP A 87 6.17 15.02 -5.64
CA ASP A 87 7.11 15.15 -4.52
C ASP A 87 6.96 14.01 -3.52
N TRP A 88 7.61 12.90 -3.80
CA TRP A 88 7.64 11.73 -2.94
C TRP A 88 8.27 11.99 -1.56
N GLY A 89 9.04 13.07 -1.44
CA GLY A 89 9.76 13.42 -0.22
C GLY A 89 8.93 14.21 0.80
N GLU A 90 7.79 14.79 0.41
CA GLU A 90 6.98 15.67 1.27
C GLU A 90 6.52 14.98 2.54
N ILE A 91 5.99 13.78 2.44
CA ILE A 91 5.47 13.03 3.58
C ILE A 91 6.55 12.75 4.62
N TRP A 92 7.75 12.39 4.16
CA TRP A 92 8.89 12.14 5.04
C TRP A 92 9.36 13.39 5.79
N ARG A 93 9.17 14.58 5.21
CA ARG A 93 9.52 15.85 5.83
C ARG A 93 8.46 16.37 6.79
N THR A 94 7.19 16.06 6.54
CA THR A 94 6.05 16.69 7.21
C THR A 94 5.35 15.81 8.26
N THR A 95 5.52 14.48 8.19
CA THR A 95 4.84 13.57 9.13
C THR A 95 5.81 13.11 10.22
N ARG A 96 5.49 13.49 11.47
CA ARG A 96 6.28 13.18 12.67
C ARG A 96 5.39 12.49 13.70
N GLU A 97 5.16 13.15 14.83
CA GLU A 97 4.24 12.70 15.85
C GLU A 97 2.78 12.83 15.39
N VAL A 98 1.95 11.90 15.82
CA VAL A 98 0.51 11.89 15.54
C VAL A 98 -0.27 11.64 16.83
N SER A 99 -1.38 12.35 16.99
CA SER A 99 -2.36 12.07 18.04
C SER A 99 -3.13 10.77 17.75
N PRO A 100 -3.83 10.18 18.73
CA PRO A 100 -4.69 9.02 18.48
C PRO A 100 -5.74 9.26 17.37
N ALA A 101 -6.33 10.45 17.31
CA ALA A 101 -7.32 10.79 16.28
C ALA A 101 -6.70 10.91 14.89
N GLU A 102 -5.49 11.48 14.78
CA GLU A 102 -4.76 11.57 13.53
C GLU A 102 -4.30 10.17 13.04
N TRP A 103 -3.87 9.31 13.98
CA TRP A 103 -3.50 7.93 13.64
C TRP A 103 -4.68 7.14 13.06
N GLU A 104 -5.87 7.24 13.67
CA GLU A 104 -7.08 6.62 13.13
C GLU A 104 -7.45 7.20 11.75
N THR A 105 -7.28 8.51 11.56
CA THR A 105 -7.51 9.16 10.25
C THR A 105 -6.54 8.64 9.19
N ILE A 106 -5.26 8.46 9.51
CA ILE A 106 -4.26 7.91 8.59
C ILE A 106 -4.63 6.48 8.18
N LYS A 107 -5.04 5.64 9.15
CA LYS A 107 -5.49 4.28 8.87
C LYS A 107 -6.77 4.24 8.02
N ALA A 108 -7.72 5.13 8.29
CA ALA A 108 -8.95 5.24 7.50
C ALA A 108 -8.65 5.67 6.06
N ASN A 109 -7.82 6.69 5.85
CA ASN A 109 -7.40 7.14 4.53
C ASN A 109 -6.72 6.02 3.72
N LEU A 110 -5.88 5.20 4.37
CA LEU A 110 -5.27 4.06 3.72
C LEU A 110 -6.30 3.01 3.28
N ARG A 111 -7.34 2.75 4.10
CA ARG A 111 -8.45 1.84 3.74
C ARG A 111 -9.20 2.36 2.51
N ASP A 112 -9.43 3.67 2.45
CA ASP A 112 -10.10 4.32 1.31
C ASP A 112 -9.23 4.25 0.04
N SER A 113 -7.92 4.48 0.16
CA SER A 113 -6.97 4.34 -0.97
C SER A 113 -6.95 2.90 -1.50
N TYR A 114 -6.91 1.91 -0.61
CA TYR A 114 -7.02 0.50 -0.97
C TYR A 114 -8.31 0.18 -1.72
N ALA A 115 -9.46 0.68 -1.25
CA ALA A 115 -10.74 0.49 -1.92
C ALA A 115 -10.75 1.11 -3.33
N ARG A 116 -10.11 2.29 -3.52
CA ARG A 116 -9.94 2.91 -4.83
C ARG A 116 -9.10 2.07 -5.78
N ILE A 117 -7.99 1.47 -5.30
CA ILE A 117 -7.17 0.57 -6.13
C ILE A 117 -7.93 -0.68 -6.53
N LYS A 118 -8.71 -1.31 -5.62
CA LYS A 118 -9.57 -2.44 -6.00
C LYS A 118 -10.55 -2.04 -7.10
N LYS A 119 -11.18 -0.89 -6.95
CA LYS A 119 -12.09 -0.35 -7.96
C LYS A 119 -11.38 -0.03 -9.27
N LEU A 120 -10.16 0.49 -9.24
CA LEU A 120 -9.35 0.71 -10.45
C LEU A 120 -9.14 -0.60 -11.22
N VAL A 121 -8.81 -1.69 -10.52
CA VAL A 121 -8.60 -3.01 -11.13
C VAL A 121 -9.89 -3.54 -11.75
N ASP A 122 -11.05 -3.34 -11.09
CA ASP A 122 -12.36 -3.75 -11.62
C ASP A 122 -12.79 -2.90 -12.83
N ASP A 123 -12.54 -1.59 -12.78
CA ASP A 123 -12.94 -0.64 -13.82
C ASP A 123 -12.05 -0.73 -15.08
N THR A 124 -10.94 -1.46 -15.05
CA THR A 124 -9.98 -1.52 -16.16
C THR A 124 -10.23 -2.76 -17.03
N PRO A 125 -10.98 -2.61 -18.14
CA PRO A 125 -11.39 -3.75 -18.98
C PRO A 125 -10.26 -4.29 -19.86
N ALA A 126 -9.21 -3.50 -20.03
CA ALA A 126 -7.99 -3.88 -20.76
C ALA A 126 -6.81 -3.04 -20.25
N TRP A 127 -5.65 -3.62 -20.17
CA TRP A 127 -4.41 -2.96 -19.79
C TRP A 127 -3.69 -2.52 -21.06
N PRO A 128 -3.69 -1.20 -21.38
CA PRO A 128 -3.29 -0.73 -22.71
C PRO A 128 -1.78 -0.85 -22.98
N ASP A 129 -0.98 -0.84 -21.93
CA ASP A 129 0.48 -0.86 -22.01
C ASP A 129 1.12 -1.42 -20.74
N GLU A 130 2.42 -1.70 -20.82
CA GLU A 130 3.21 -2.21 -19.70
C GLU A 130 3.36 -1.22 -18.54
N GLY A 131 3.30 0.08 -18.79
CA GLY A 131 3.37 1.12 -17.74
C GLY A 131 2.13 1.10 -16.86
N THR A 132 0.95 1.07 -17.47
CA THR A 132 -0.35 0.98 -16.77
C THR A 132 -0.47 -0.33 -15.99
N LEU A 133 -0.11 -1.45 -16.64
CA LEU A 133 -0.10 -2.77 -15.99
C LEU A 133 0.92 -2.82 -14.85
N GLY A 134 2.13 -2.33 -15.09
CA GLY A 134 3.20 -2.27 -14.10
C GLY A 134 2.84 -1.39 -12.92
N GLY A 135 2.18 -0.25 -13.15
CA GLY A 135 1.66 0.62 -12.09
C GLY A 135 0.67 -0.09 -11.17
N ALA A 136 -0.28 -0.83 -11.75
CA ALA A 136 -1.21 -1.63 -10.96
C ALA A 136 -0.49 -2.70 -10.11
N MET A 137 0.43 -3.45 -10.71
CA MET A 137 1.23 -4.46 -9.98
C MET A 137 2.10 -3.82 -8.89
N ALA A 138 2.65 -2.64 -9.15
CA ALA A 138 3.49 -1.91 -8.21
C ALA A 138 2.75 -1.51 -6.93
N THR A 139 1.41 -1.39 -6.94
CA THR A 139 0.64 -1.15 -5.71
C THR A 139 0.79 -2.27 -4.69
N VAL A 140 0.83 -3.52 -5.14
CA VAL A 140 1.11 -4.68 -4.28
C VAL A 140 2.56 -4.70 -3.84
N VAL A 141 3.49 -4.58 -4.79
CA VAL A 141 4.95 -4.70 -4.52
C VAL A 141 5.42 -3.61 -3.57
N HIS A 142 5.03 -2.35 -3.80
CA HIS A 142 5.39 -1.21 -2.97
C HIS A 142 4.82 -1.34 -1.55
N THR A 143 3.55 -1.75 -1.44
CA THR A 143 2.92 -1.95 -0.15
C THR A 143 3.54 -3.12 0.62
N ALA A 144 3.82 -4.24 -0.05
CA ALA A 144 4.50 -5.38 0.58
C ALA A 144 5.91 -5.03 1.06
N TYR A 145 6.66 -4.20 0.30
CA TYR A 145 7.95 -3.67 0.72
C TYR A 145 7.83 -2.90 2.04
N HIS A 146 6.93 -1.91 2.12
CA HIS A 146 6.72 -1.13 3.34
C HIS A 146 6.12 -1.94 4.48
N LEU A 147 5.26 -2.92 4.20
CA LEU A 147 4.77 -3.85 5.23
C LEU A 147 5.93 -4.60 5.90
N GLY A 148 6.91 -5.08 5.11
CA GLY A 148 8.11 -5.70 5.64
C GLY A 148 8.91 -4.74 6.54
N GLU A 149 9.10 -3.49 6.13
CA GLU A 149 9.78 -2.45 6.92
C GLU A 149 9.02 -2.16 8.24
N ILE A 150 7.70 -1.96 8.18
CA ILE A 150 6.84 -1.72 9.35
C ILE A 150 6.97 -2.88 10.33
N ARG A 151 6.87 -4.12 9.87
CA ARG A 151 6.98 -5.31 10.74
C ARG A 151 8.34 -5.45 11.39
N GLN A 152 9.42 -5.17 10.67
CA GLN A 152 10.77 -5.13 11.23
C GLN A 152 10.93 -4.01 12.27
N ALA A 153 10.36 -2.83 11.99
CA ALA A 153 10.38 -1.73 12.94
C ALA A 153 9.67 -2.07 14.26
N LEU A 154 8.57 -2.82 14.20
CA LEU A 154 7.84 -3.25 15.41
C LEU A 154 8.69 -4.13 16.33
N CYS A 155 9.64 -4.91 15.83
CA CYS A 155 10.57 -5.68 16.66
C CYS A 155 11.51 -4.78 17.50
N VAL A 156 11.69 -3.53 17.07
CA VAL A 156 12.52 -2.54 17.79
C VAL A 156 11.66 -1.67 18.71
N ILE A 157 10.44 -1.34 18.28
CA ILE A 157 9.53 -0.42 18.98
C ILE A 157 8.80 -1.13 20.12
N LYS A 158 8.29 -2.34 19.87
CA LYS A 158 7.62 -3.16 20.88
C LYS A 158 8.67 -3.91 21.70
N LYS A 159 8.77 -3.53 22.95
CA LYS A 159 9.64 -4.20 23.94
C LYS A 159 8.90 -5.30 24.64
#